data_171bfd61607ff1e4d1cf0bd3f7e6ed21
#
_entry.id   171bfd61607ff1e4d1cf0bd3f7e6ed21
#
_cell.length_a   1.000
_cell.length_b   1.000
_cell.length_c   1.000
_cell.angle_alpha   90.00
_cell.angle_beta   90.00
_cell.angle_gamma   90.00
#
_symmetry.space_group_name_H-M   'P 1'
#
loop_
_entity.id
_entity.type
_entity.pdbx_description
1 polymer ?
#
loop_
_entity_poly.entity_id
_entity_poly.type
_entity_poly.pdbx_seq_one_letter_code
_entity_poly.pdbx_strand_id
1 'polypeptide(L)'
;KDIKQLFIESHWMYRKHLYKLNKMFDVEIFVMGGLESFDEGYREGILNKGFNYDSIDELREFFDSVHLMIGAKGQTKDIIKSDIALAKKYFNHTTINMYVNNTTVIKTDDDLKKWFLEEYKYLCDDDQFEILTENTDLGVG
;
A
#
# COMPACT_ATOMS: atom_id res chain seq x y z
N LYS A 1 -8.27 29.53 5.23
CA LYS A 1 -8.85 28.35 4.53
C LYS A 1 -8.96 27.23 5.55
N ASP A 2 -10.17 26.75 5.76
CA ASP A 2 -10.42 25.66 6.70
C ASP A 2 -10.04 24.33 6.03
N ILE A 3 -9.14 23.58 6.65
CA ILE A 3 -8.82 22.21 6.26
C ILE A 3 -10.00 21.34 6.71
N LYS A 4 -10.61 20.61 5.78
CA LYS A 4 -11.75 19.73 6.05
C LYS A 4 -11.36 18.26 6.11
N GLN A 5 -10.27 17.88 5.42
CA GLN A 5 -9.85 16.51 5.31
C GLN A 5 -8.33 16.43 5.34
N LEU A 6 -7.80 15.42 6.01
CA LEU A 6 -6.37 15.13 6.11
C LEU A 6 -6.11 13.69 5.65
N PHE A 7 -5.15 13.51 4.75
CA PHE A 7 -4.67 12.19 4.32
C PHE A 7 -3.36 11.89 5.01
N ILE A 8 -3.29 10.76 5.69
CA ILE A 8 -2.10 10.35 6.45
C ILE A 8 -1.71 8.94 6.05
N GLU A 9 -0.47 8.75 5.59
CA GLU A 9 0.12 7.43 5.48
C GLU A 9 0.70 7.02 6.83
N SER A 10 0.49 5.77 7.24
CA SER A 10 0.97 5.27 8.51
C SER A 10 1.36 3.80 8.46
N HIS A 11 2.29 3.44 9.32
CA HIS A 11 2.69 2.06 9.57
C HIS A 11 1.83 1.42 10.66
N TRP A 12 1.69 0.09 10.62
CA TRP A 12 0.92 -0.70 11.59
C TRP A 12 1.23 -0.41 13.05
N MET A 13 2.51 -0.20 13.36
CA MET A 13 2.95 0.06 14.74
C MET A 13 2.31 1.31 15.36
N TYR A 14 1.92 2.30 14.54
CA TYR A 14 1.33 3.55 15.00
C TYR A 14 -0.20 3.54 15.03
N ARG A 15 -0.88 2.45 14.63
CA ARG A 15 -2.34 2.37 14.46
C ARG A 15 -3.14 2.88 15.68
N LYS A 16 -2.67 2.56 16.89
CA LYS A 16 -3.34 3.00 18.13
C LYS A 16 -3.22 4.50 18.39
N HIS A 17 -2.22 5.16 17.82
CA HIS A 17 -2.05 6.60 17.94
C HIS A 17 -2.95 7.38 16.96
N LEU A 18 -3.30 6.78 15.82
CA LEU A 18 -4.18 7.37 14.81
C LEU A 18 -5.57 7.67 15.38
N TYR A 19 -6.07 6.80 16.25
CA TYR A 19 -7.35 7.02 16.94
C TYR A 19 -7.36 8.28 17.82
N LYS A 20 -6.21 8.67 18.36
CA LYS A 20 -6.07 9.90 19.15
C LYS A 20 -6.09 11.13 18.25
N LEU A 21 -5.54 11.05 17.06
CA LEU A 21 -5.52 12.17 16.10
C LEU A 21 -6.93 12.61 15.72
N ASN A 22 -7.83 11.69 15.47
CA ASN A 22 -9.25 11.99 15.17
C ASN A 22 -9.96 12.76 16.27
N LYS A 23 -9.47 12.62 17.52
CA LYS A 23 -10.04 13.36 18.67
C LYS A 23 -9.38 14.73 18.88
N MET A 24 -8.19 14.93 18.33
CA MET A 24 -7.43 16.18 18.50
C MET A 24 -7.79 17.23 17.44
N PHE A 25 -8.23 16.80 16.28
CA PHE A 25 -8.52 17.67 15.15
C PHE A 25 -9.99 17.54 14.75
N ASP A 26 -10.64 18.67 14.55
CA ASP A 26 -12.01 18.75 14.01
C ASP A 26 -11.97 18.68 12.47
N VAL A 27 -11.33 17.62 11.96
CA VAL A 27 -11.15 17.32 10.53
C VAL A 27 -11.33 15.84 10.30
N GLU A 28 -11.84 15.47 9.14
CA GLU A 28 -11.86 14.08 8.71
C GLU A 28 -10.44 13.60 8.41
N ILE A 29 -10.01 12.51 9.04
CA ILE A 29 -8.71 11.90 8.79
C ILE A 29 -8.88 10.61 8.02
N PHE A 30 -8.29 10.57 6.83
CA PHE A 30 -8.22 9.39 5.97
C PHE A 30 -6.84 8.74 6.13
N VAL A 31 -6.81 7.51 6.62
CA VAL A 31 -5.58 6.81 6.96
C VAL A 31 -5.25 5.75 5.92
N MET A 32 -4.04 5.85 5.36
CA MET A 32 -3.51 4.93 4.37
C MET A 32 -2.44 4.05 5.03
N GLY A 33 -2.57 2.72 4.94
CA GLY A 33 -1.62 1.77 5.48
C GLY A 33 -0.55 1.38 4.47
N GLY A 34 0.72 1.59 4.81
CA GLY A 34 1.86 1.16 3.99
C GLY A 34 2.07 -0.36 4.06
N LEU A 35 1.09 -1.14 3.61
CA LEU A 35 1.05 -2.60 3.73
C LEU A 35 2.08 -3.31 2.85
N GLU A 36 2.26 -2.86 1.63
CA GLU A 36 3.08 -3.38 0.54
C GLU A 36 2.55 -4.67 -0.11
N SER A 37 2.06 -5.64 0.67
CA SER A 37 1.44 -6.89 0.19
C SER A 37 0.58 -7.51 1.28
N PHE A 38 -0.50 -8.19 0.89
CA PHE A 38 -1.29 -9.04 1.81
C PHE A 38 -0.60 -10.37 2.09
N ASP A 39 0.32 -10.81 1.23
CA ASP A 39 1.07 -12.04 1.45
C ASP A 39 2.07 -11.87 2.60
N GLU A 40 1.82 -12.57 3.71
CA GLU A 40 2.64 -12.48 4.92
C GLU A 40 4.08 -12.97 4.67
N GLY A 41 4.22 -14.07 3.93
CA GLY A 41 5.54 -14.64 3.64
C GLY A 41 6.43 -13.67 2.87
N TYR A 42 5.88 -12.98 1.90
CA TYR A 42 6.58 -11.95 1.15
C TYR A 42 6.77 -10.68 1.98
N ARG A 43 5.69 -10.18 2.60
CA ARG A 43 5.74 -8.94 3.40
C ARG A 43 6.70 -9.00 4.56
N GLU A 44 6.66 -10.07 5.35
CA GLU A 44 7.50 -10.21 6.54
C GLU A 44 8.81 -10.93 6.25
N GLY A 45 8.79 -11.98 5.41
CA GLY A 45 9.96 -12.81 5.14
C GLY A 45 10.97 -12.17 4.19
N ILE A 46 10.52 -11.40 3.21
CA ILE A 46 11.38 -10.75 2.22
C ILE A 46 11.52 -9.26 2.49
N LEU A 47 10.41 -8.54 2.67
CA LEU A 47 10.44 -7.09 2.89
C LEU A 47 10.75 -6.70 4.34
N ASN A 48 10.59 -7.62 5.29
CA ASN A 48 10.76 -7.37 6.73
C ASN A 48 9.99 -6.13 7.22
N LYS A 49 8.73 -6.03 6.82
CA LYS A 49 7.92 -4.81 6.98
C LYS A 49 7.47 -4.57 8.42
N GLY A 50 7.30 -5.63 9.23
CA GLY A 50 6.77 -5.52 10.60
C GLY A 50 5.30 -5.09 10.63
N PHE A 51 4.53 -5.47 9.63
CA PHE A 51 3.12 -5.10 9.47
C PHE A 51 2.23 -6.32 9.74
N ASN A 52 2.13 -6.71 11.03
CA ASN A 52 1.47 -7.93 11.46
C ASN A 52 0.05 -7.65 11.97
N TYR A 53 -0.95 -8.09 11.24
CA TYR A 53 -2.36 -8.04 11.59
C TYR A 53 -2.95 -9.47 11.58
N ASP A 54 -3.98 -9.71 12.39
CA ASP A 54 -4.57 -11.03 12.55
C ASP A 54 -5.63 -11.31 11.46
N SER A 55 -6.30 -10.27 10.96
CA SER A 55 -7.33 -10.40 9.92
C SER A 55 -7.47 -9.13 9.09
N ILE A 56 -8.04 -9.27 7.89
CA ILE A 56 -8.35 -8.11 7.03
C ILE A 56 -9.36 -7.18 7.72
N ASP A 57 -10.26 -7.70 8.52
CA ASP A 57 -11.22 -6.88 9.29
C ASP A 57 -10.50 -6.02 10.32
N GLU A 58 -9.52 -6.58 11.04
CA GLU A 58 -8.66 -5.80 11.94
C GLU A 58 -7.87 -4.72 11.18
N LEU A 59 -7.32 -5.06 10.01
CA LEU A 59 -6.62 -4.08 9.17
C LEU A 59 -7.52 -2.90 8.80
N ARG A 60 -8.78 -3.18 8.44
CA ARG A 60 -9.79 -2.18 8.07
C ARG A 60 -10.31 -1.34 9.22
N GLU A 61 -10.17 -1.79 10.47
CA GLU A 61 -10.48 -0.97 11.64
C GLU A 61 -9.56 0.25 11.77
N PHE A 62 -8.32 0.15 11.28
CA PHE A 62 -7.31 1.19 11.43
C PHE A 62 -7.00 1.95 10.13
N PHE A 63 -7.24 1.34 8.97
CA PHE A 63 -6.86 1.91 7.67
C PHE A 63 -8.04 1.94 6.70
N ASP A 64 -8.24 3.11 6.09
CA ASP A 64 -9.27 3.34 5.06
C ASP A 64 -8.81 2.85 3.69
N SER A 65 -7.50 2.82 3.48
CA SER A 65 -6.83 2.43 2.24
C SER A 65 -5.51 1.73 2.54
N VAL A 66 -4.98 1.02 1.55
CA VAL A 66 -3.65 0.40 1.63
C VAL A 66 -2.79 0.78 0.44
N HIS A 67 -1.49 0.83 0.69
CA HIS A 67 -0.48 0.91 -0.37
C HIS A 67 0.05 -0.50 -0.63
N LEU A 68 0.07 -0.88 -1.90
CA LEU A 68 0.71 -2.08 -2.41
C LEU A 68 1.98 -1.70 -3.18
N MET A 69 2.96 -2.58 -3.15
CA MET A 69 4.21 -2.39 -3.89
C MET A 69 4.38 -3.50 -4.92
N ILE A 70 4.74 -3.12 -6.14
CA ILE A 70 4.89 -4.05 -7.27
C ILE A 70 6.29 -3.95 -7.86
N GLY A 71 6.90 -5.12 -8.11
CA GLY A 71 8.11 -5.23 -8.89
C GLY A 71 9.40 -5.24 -8.09
N ALA A 72 9.37 -5.64 -6.84
CA ALA A 72 10.58 -5.99 -6.09
C ALA A 72 10.90 -7.48 -6.27
N LYS A 73 12.19 -7.82 -6.35
CA LYS A 73 12.63 -9.21 -6.43
C LYS A 73 12.14 -10.02 -5.24
N GLY A 74 11.71 -11.26 -5.51
CA GLY A 74 11.09 -12.15 -4.54
C GLY A 74 9.55 -12.11 -4.57
N GLN A 75 8.95 -11.09 -5.19
CA GLN A 75 7.53 -11.08 -5.47
C GLN A 75 7.20 -11.97 -6.67
N THR A 76 6.06 -12.62 -6.65
CA THR A 76 5.58 -13.48 -7.75
C THR A 76 4.31 -12.91 -8.37
N LYS A 77 4.00 -13.36 -9.59
CA LYS A 77 2.74 -13.03 -10.26
C LYS A 77 1.51 -13.45 -9.44
N ASP A 78 1.59 -14.59 -8.75
CA ASP A 78 0.48 -15.10 -7.95
C ASP A 78 0.25 -14.26 -6.68
N ILE A 79 1.32 -13.78 -6.05
CA ILE A 79 1.24 -12.80 -4.95
C ILE A 79 0.52 -11.55 -5.45
N ILE A 80 0.94 -10.97 -6.58
CA ILE A 80 0.34 -9.76 -7.14
C ILE A 80 -1.14 -9.97 -7.48
N LYS A 81 -1.49 -11.10 -8.11
CA LYS A 81 -2.90 -11.42 -8.42
C LYS A 81 -3.76 -11.49 -7.16
N SER A 82 -3.24 -12.14 -6.12
CA SER A 82 -3.91 -12.23 -4.82
C SER A 82 -4.06 -10.85 -4.17
N ASP A 83 -3.00 -10.04 -4.16
CA ASP A 83 -2.99 -8.71 -3.59
C ASP A 83 -4.05 -7.80 -4.25
N ILE A 84 -4.10 -7.78 -5.58
CA ILE A 84 -5.10 -7.00 -6.33
C ILE A 84 -6.52 -7.47 -6.04
N ALA A 85 -6.75 -8.80 -6.01
CA ALA A 85 -8.06 -9.36 -5.72
C ALA A 85 -8.54 -8.99 -4.30
N LEU A 86 -7.66 -9.07 -3.29
CA LEU A 86 -7.97 -8.72 -1.92
C LEU A 86 -8.21 -7.20 -1.77
N ALA A 87 -7.36 -6.39 -2.36
CA ALA A 87 -7.54 -4.94 -2.36
C ALA A 87 -8.90 -4.56 -2.98
N LYS A 88 -9.21 -5.10 -4.15
CA LYS A 88 -10.46 -4.83 -4.85
C LYS A 88 -11.70 -5.24 -4.03
N LYS A 89 -11.60 -6.33 -3.30
CA LYS A 89 -12.71 -6.85 -2.49
C LYS A 89 -12.95 -6.06 -1.21
N TYR A 90 -11.89 -5.59 -0.55
CA TYR A 90 -11.99 -5.11 0.82
C TYR A 90 -11.75 -3.62 1.02
N PHE A 91 -11.18 -2.92 0.04
CA PHE A 91 -10.86 -1.49 0.13
C PHE A 91 -11.48 -0.69 -1.00
N ASN A 92 -12.05 0.46 -0.67
CA ASN A 92 -12.63 1.37 -1.66
C ASN A 92 -11.57 2.14 -2.46
N HIS A 93 -10.37 2.21 -1.94
CA HIS A 93 -9.23 2.85 -2.59
C HIS A 93 -7.94 2.11 -2.26
N THR A 94 -7.08 1.96 -3.26
CA THR A 94 -5.76 1.32 -3.12
C THR A 94 -4.74 2.02 -3.99
N THR A 95 -3.61 2.40 -3.41
CA THR A 95 -2.49 2.95 -4.17
C THR A 95 -1.48 1.84 -4.46
N ILE A 96 -1.03 1.75 -5.69
CA ILE A 96 -0.02 0.79 -6.15
C ILE A 96 1.25 1.55 -6.52
N ASN A 97 2.31 1.31 -5.76
CA ASN A 97 3.63 1.88 -6.01
C ASN A 97 4.49 0.90 -6.82
N MET A 98 5.03 1.36 -7.94
CA MET A 98 6.03 0.59 -8.68
C MET A 98 7.37 0.72 -7.98
N TYR A 99 7.96 -0.45 -7.58
CA TYR A 99 9.22 -0.44 -6.85
C TYR A 99 10.37 0.14 -7.68
N VAL A 100 11.17 0.98 -7.06
CA VAL A 100 12.42 1.51 -7.62
C VAL A 100 13.60 1.13 -6.74
N ASN A 101 14.76 0.94 -7.35
CA ASN A 101 15.98 0.64 -6.58
C ASN A 101 16.28 1.79 -5.61
N ASN A 102 16.57 1.42 -4.39
CA ASN A 102 16.97 2.32 -3.32
C ASN A 102 18.21 1.76 -2.60
N THR A 103 18.48 2.24 -1.39
CA THR A 103 19.62 1.80 -0.59
C THR A 103 19.49 0.38 -0.01
N THR A 104 18.33 -0.26 -0.12
CA THR A 104 18.12 -1.62 0.35
C THR A 104 18.80 -2.65 -0.56
N VAL A 105 18.98 -3.87 -0.03
CA VAL A 105 19.54 -4.99 -0.81
C VAL A 105 18.56 -5.54 -1.85
N ILE A 106 17.26 -5.27 -1.68
CA ILE A 106 16.23 -5.72 -2.60
C ILE A 106 16.31 -4.90 -3.89
N LYS A 107 16.29 -5.59 -5.03
CA LYS A 107 16.37 -4.96 -6.35
C LYS A 107 15.05 -5.05 -7.08
N THR A 108 14.88 -4.20 -8.09
CA THR A 108 13.74 -4.27 -8.99
C THR A 108 13.71 -5.57 -9.78
N ASP A 109 12.52 -6.01 -10.10
CA ASP A 109 12.21 -7.04 -11.09
C ASP A 109 11.48 -6.37 -12.27
N ASP A 110 12.24 -5.95 -13.26
CA ASP A 110 11.71 -5.15 -14.37
C ASP A 110 10.79 -5.97 -15.29
N ASP A 111 11.01 -7.28 -15.41
CA ASP A 111 10.13 -8.17 -16.17
C ASP A 111 8.78 -8.31 -15.47
N LEU A 112 8.78 -8.43 -14.15
CA LEU A 112 7.55 -8.50 -13.35
C LEU A 112 6.76 -7.17 -13.42
N LYS A 113 7.46 -6.04 -13.37
CA LYS A 113 6.86 -4.70 -13.53
C LYS A 113 6.22 -4.55 -14.90
N LYS A 114 6.92 -4.92 -15.95
CA LYS A 114 6.40 -4.88 -17.32
C LYS A 114 5.15 -5.75 -17.47
N TRP A 115 5.22 -7.00 -16.99
CA TRP A 115 4.07 -7.89 -16.98
C TRP A 115 2.87 -7.28 -16.24
N PHE A 116 3.09 -6.70 -15.07
CA PHE A 116 2.02 -6.06 -14.29
C PHE A 116 1.37 -4.92 -15.07
N LEU A 117 2.16 -4.02 -15.66
CA LEU A 117 1.64 -2.88 -16.42
C LEU A 117 0.86 -3.31 -17.68
N GLU A 118 1.23 -4.44 -18.29
CA GLU A 118 0.49 -5.00 -19.43
C GLU A 118 -0.81 -5.68 -18.98
N GLU A 119 -0.75 -6.54 -17.96
CA GLU A 119 -1.87 -7.34 -17.47
C GLU A 119 -2.94 -6.50 -16.76
N TYR A 120 -2.52 -5.49 -15.98
CA TYR A 120 -3.38 -4.67 -15.15
C TYR A 120 -3.54 -3.23 -15.66
N LYS A 121 -3.29 -2.99 -16.94
CA LYS A 121 -3.46 -1.67 -17.56
C LYS A 121 -4.85 -1.07 -17.31
N TYR A 122 -5.87 -1.89 -17.26
CA TYR A 122 -7.25 -1.47 -17.03
C TYR A 122 -7.47 -0.82 -15.66
N LEU A 123 -6.61 -1.08 -14.67
CA LEU A 123 -6.70 -0.44 -13.35
C LEU A 123 -6.39 1.07 -13.40
N CYS A 124 -5.75 1.55 -14.45
CA CYS A 124 -5.52 2.99 -14.63
C CYS A 124 -6.83 3.77 -14.85
N ASP A 125 -7.88 3.08 -15.34
CA ASP A 125 -9.20 3.65 -15.59
C ASP A 125 -10.21 3.28 -14.47
N ASP A 126 -9.75 2.62 -13.40
CA ASP A 126 -10.56 2.19 -12.27
C ASP A 126 -10.36 3.16 -11.09
N ASP A 127 -11.40 3.92 -10.75
CA ASP A 127 -11.36 4.91 -9.66
C ASP A 127 -10.98 4.33 -8.28
N GLN A 128 -11.04 3.01 -8.13
CA GLN A 128 -10.63 2.29 -6.92
C GLN A 128 -9.11 2.20 -6.78
N PHE A 129 -8.35 2.37 -7.88
CA PHE A 129 -6.91 2.20 -7.90
C PHE A 129 -6.18 3.46 -8.39
N GLU A 130 -5.07 3.75 -7.76
CA GLU A 130 -4.10 4.73 -8.21
C GLU A 130 -2.75 4.03 -8.43
N ILE A 131 -2.20 4.10 -9.65
CA ILE A 131 -0.92 3.48 -9.98
C ILE A 131 0.14 4.58 -10.13
N LEU A 132 1.14 4.56 -9.24
CA LEU A 132 2.27 5.46 -9.25
C LEU A 132 3.46 4.77 -9.93
N THR A 133 3.70 5.14 -11.19
CA THR A 133 4.76 4.56 -12.03
C THR A 133 6.12 5.20 -11.81
N GLU A 134 6.14 6.43 -11.30
CA GLU A 134 7.34 7.18 -10.98
C GLU A 134 7.33 7.54 -9.50
N ASN A 135 8.39 7.17 -8.78
CA ASN A 135 8.69 7.76 -7.49
C ASN A 135 9.25 9.17 -7.75
N THR A 136 8.37 10.13 -7.89
CA THR A 136 8.81 11.51 -7.69
C THR A 136 9.19 11.63 -6.23
N ASP A 137 10.44 12.00 -5.96
CA ASP A 137 11.02 12.26 -4.66
C ASP A 137 10.16 13.21 -3.81
N LEU A 138 9.14 12.71 -3.18
CA LEU A 138 8.54 13.32 -2.00
C LEU A 138 9.03 12.55 -0.76
N GLY A 139 10.33 12.34 -0.71
CA GLY A 139 11.12 12.20 0.49
C GLY A 139 10.57 11.28 1.57
N VAL A 140 10.07 10.10 1.23
CA VAL A 140 9.78 9.07 2.23
C VAL A 140 10.48 7.79 1.78
N GLY A 141 11.69 7.70 2.23
CA GLY A 141 12.46 6.46 2.20
C GLY A 141 12.02 5.55 3.33
#